data_b4c3a926d64a236e84ad9a9132941385
#
_entry.id   b4c3a926d64a236e84ad9a9132941385
#
_cell.length_a   1.000
_cell.length_b   1.000
_cell.length_c   1.000
_cell.angle_alpha   90.00
_cell.angle_beta   90.00
_cell.angle_gamma   90.00
#
_symmetry.space_group_name_H-M   'P 1'
#
loop_
_entity.id
_entity.type
_entity.pdbx_description
1 polymer ?
#
loop_
_entity_poly.entity_id
_entity_poly.type
_entity_poly.pdbx_seq_one_letter_code
_entity_poly.pdbx_strand_id
1 'polypeptide(L)'
;MITDLLRDKLAAYIVELIDGTNAGVGDVGLGGNSTSPAATALDVPLGITPSQYVATLSTDNVIEIKLSVEGSNITGKVIREASFGADDSGDSFDDAAAFMLSRVNFEGVGPFASNEQLEIFLMLEVE
;
A
#
# COMPACT_ATOMS: atom_id res chain seq x y z
N MET A 1 5.57 -27.59 -7.68
CA MET A 1 6.58 -26.81 -6.94
C MET A 1 6.90 -25.53 -7.70
N ILE A 2 6.89 -24.40 -7.03
CA ILE A 2 7.28 -23.13 -7.61
C ILE A 2 8.80 -23.00 -7.52
N THR A 3 9.45 -22.66 -8.62
CA THR A 3 10.90 -22.50 -8.66
C THR A 3 11.32 -21.14 -8.09
N ASP A 4 12.57 -21.04 -7.66
CA ASP A 4 13.11 -19.75 -7.16
C ASP A 4 13.09 -18.68 -8.25
N LEU A 5 13.40 -19.05 -9.48
CA LEU A 5 13.37 -18.12 -10.60
C LEU A 5 11.96 -17.54 -10.83
N LEU A 6 10.93 -18.38 -10.71
CA LEU A 6 9.55 -17.90 -10.83
C LEU A 6 9.19 -16.93 -9.73
N ARG A 7 9.60 -17.23 -8.48
CA ARG A 7 9.37 -16.30 -7.35
C ARG A 7 10.03 -14.95 -7.60
N ASP A 8 11.27 -14.96 -8.06
CA ASP A 8 12.03 -13.73 -8.32
C ASP A 8 11.36 -12.91 -9.43
N LYS A 9 10.89 -13.56 -10.48
CA LYS A 9 10.20 -12.88 -11.57
C LYS A 9 8.83 -12.36 -11.17
N LEU A 10 8.11 -13.09 -10.31
CA LEU A 10 6.83 -12.59 -9.77
C LEU A 10 7.04 -11.36 -8.90
N ALA A 11 8.07 -11.36 -8.04
CA ALA A 11 8.40 -10.21 -7.23
C ALA A 11 8.75 -8.99 -8.08
N ALA A 12 9.59 -9.18 -9.10
CA ALA A 12 9.96 -8.11 -10.02
C ALA A 12 8.74 -7.57 -10.78
N TYR A 13 7.83 -8.44 -11.20
CA TYR A 13 6.60 -8.04 -11.88
C TYR A 13 5.68 -7.20 -10.97
N ILE A 14 5.55 -7.59 -9.71
CA ILE A 14 4.75 -6.82 -8.73
C ILE A 14 5.35 -5.42 -8.53
N VAL A 15 6.68 -5.31 -8.44
CA VAL A 15 7.34 -4.01 -8.35
C VAL A 15 7.02 -3.15 -9.57
N GLU A 16 7.06 -3.72 -10.76
CA GLU A 16 6.72 -3.00 -12.00
C GLU A 16 5.26 -2.52 -12.00
N LEU A 17 4.34 -3.35 -11.51
CA LEU A 17 2.93 -2.97 -11.38
C LEU A 17 2.76 -1.76 -10.45
N ILE A 18 3.46 -1.76 -9.34
CA ILE A 18 3.38 -0.66 -8.36
C ILE A 18 4.03 0.60 -8.92
N ASP A 19 5.22 0.49 -9.52
CA ASP A 19 5.95 1.62 -10.09
C ASP A 19 5.21 2.28 -11.26
N GLY A 20 4.47 1.48 -12.05
CA GLY A 20 3.65 1.98 -13.13
C GLY A 20 2.32 2.59 -12.68
N THR A 21 2.07 2.63 -11.39
CA THR A 21 0.80 3.01 -10.79
C THR A 21 0.86 4.43 -10.25
N ASN A 22 -0.23 5.16 -10.36
CA ASN A 22 -0.35 6.45 -9.68
C ASN A 22 -0.45 6.26 -8.16
N ALA A 23 0.07 7.23 -7.43
CA ALA A 23 0.12 7.18 -5.97
C ALA A 23 -1.27 7.03 -5.31
N GLY A 24 -2.34 7.29 -6.05
CA GLY A 24 -3.70 7.20 -5.51
C GLY A 24 -4.19 5.81 -5.14
N VAL A 25 -3.46 4.75 -5.45
CA VAL A 25 -3.88 3.38 -5.08
C VAL A 25 -3.41 2.96 -3.69
N GLY A 26 -2.53 3.72 -3.05
CA GLY A 26 -2.23 3.55 -1.63
C GLY A 26 -3.14 4.44 -0.79
N ASP A 27 -3.63 3.96 0.34
CA ASP A 27 -4.52 4.74 1.21
C ASP A 27 -4.34 4.33 2.66
N VAL A 28 -4.86 5.18 3.55
CA VAL A 28 -4.92 4.92 4.98
C VAL A 28 -6.35 5.13 5.46
N GLY A 29 -6.67 4.58 6.62
CA GLY A 29 -8.03 4.65 7.13
C GLY A 29 -8.14 4.60 8.64
N LEU A 30 -9.37 4.73 9.11
CA LEU A 30 -9.69 4.83 10.54
C LEU A 30 -10.28 3.53 11.12
N GLY A 31 -10.56 2.55 10.28
CA GLY A 31 -11.20 1.31 10.69
C GLY A 31 -10.22 0.30 11.27
N GLY A 32 -9.89 -0.74 10.52
CA GLY A 32 -8.92 -1.75 10.94
C GLY A 32 -9.53 -2.94 11.67
N ASN A 33 -10.80 -3.24 11.42
CA ASN A 33 -11.50 -4.35 12.07
C ASN A 33 -11.56 -5.61 11.21
N SER A 34 -11.54 -5.46 9.89
CA SER A 34 -11.64 -6.62 9.00
C SER A 34 -10.29 -7.32 8.85
N THR A 35 -10.33 -8.65 8.87
CA THR A 35 -9.17 -9.52 8.65
C THR A 35 -9.39 -10.47 7.48
N SER A 36 -10.46 -10.27 6.70
CA SER A 36 -10.82 -11.19 5.61
C SER A 36 -9.84 -11.07 4.45
N PRO A 37 -9.30 -12.19 3.93
CA PRO A 37 -8.49 -12.16 2.72
C PRO A 37 -9.30 -11.83 1.45
N ALA A 38 -10.62 -11.86 1.53
CA ALA A 38 -11.51 -11.45 0.45
C ALA A 38 -11.77 -9.93 0.43
N ALA A 39 -11.19 -9.17 1.36
CA ALA A 39 -11.36 -7.72 1.40
C ALA A 39 -10.77 -7.06 0.16
N THR A 40 -11.50 -6.11 -0.40
CA THR A 40 -11.10 -5.35 -1.57
C THR A 40 -10.92 -3.86 -1.28
N ALA A 41 -11.15 -3.45 -0.04
CA ALA A 41 -11.06 -2.07 0.40
C ALA A 41 -10.79 -2.00 1.90
N LEU A 42 -10.39 -0.82 2.37
CA LEU A 42 -10.30 -0.52 3.79
C LEU A 42 -11.70 -0.44 4.42
N ASP A 43 -11.78 -0.64 5.73
CA ASP A 43 -13.06 -0.53 6.45
C ASP A 43 -13.59 0.91 6.46
N VAL A 44 -12.70 1.87 6.72
CA VAL A 44 -13.03 3.30 6.71
C VAL A 44 -11.93 4.07 5.98
N PRO A 45 -11.92 4.01 4.63
CA PRO A 45 -10.87 4.68 3.86
C PRO A 45 -11.00 6.19 3.92
N LEU A 46 -9.88 6.89 3.92
CA LEU A 46 -9.86 8.36 3.89
C LEU A 46 -9.82 8.92 2.47
N GLY A 47 -9.43 8.11 1.49
CA GLY A 47 -9.34 8.56 0.10
C GLY A 47 -8.23 9.57 -0.12
N ILE A 48 -7.12 9.42 0.59
CA ILE A 48 -5.99 10.36 0.54
C ILE A 48 -4.96 9.84 -0.46
N THR A 49 -4.47 10.74 -1.32
CA THR A 49 -3.33 10.43 -2.19
C THR A 49 -2.04 10.55 -1.37
N PRO A 50 -1.24 9.48 -1.24
CA PRO A 50 0.04 9.56 -0.54
C PRO A 50 1.00 10.54 -1.19
N SER A 51 1.88 11.14 -0.39
CA SER A 51 2.97 11.98 -0.90
C SER A 51 4.08 11.14 -1.54
N GLN A 52 4.24 9.89 -1.08
CA GLN A 52 5.13 8.89 -1.68
C GLN A 52 4.47 7.51 -1.64
N TYR A 53 4.65 6.78 -2.72
CA TYR A 53 4.22 5.39 -2.82
C TYR A 53 5.16 4.67 -3.77
N VAL A 54 6.16 3.98 -3.22
CA VAL A 54 7.29 3.44 -3.98
C VAL A 54 7.54 2.01 -3.58
N ALA A 55 7.76 1.14 -4.56
CA ALA A 55 8.14 -0.25 -4.34
C ALA A 55 9.55 -0.50 -4.87
N THR A 56 10.32 -1.27 -4.12
CA THR A 56 11.66 -1.70 -4.51
C THR A 56 11.86 -3.17 -4.15
N LEU A 57 12.75 -3.85 -4.88
CA LEU A 57 13.20 -5.18 -4.49
C LEU A 57 14.27 -5.04 -3.40
N SER A 58 13.98 -5.58 -2.21
CA SER A 58 14.94 -5.62 -1.12
C SER A 58 15.94 -6.76 -1.32
N THR A 59 15.41 -7.93 -1.71
CA THR A 59 16.15 -9.11 -2.16
C THR A 59 15.37 -9.71 -3.33
N ASP A 60 15.83 -10.82 -3.88
CA ASP A 60 15.27 -11.38 -5.11
C ASP A 60 13.75 -11.61 -5.07
N ASN A 61 13.20 -11.99 -3.91
CA ASN A 61 11.79 -12.32 -3.76
C ASN A 61 11.08 -11.48 -2.68
N VAL A 62 11.72 -10.43 -2.17
CA VAL A 62 11.16 -9.57 -1.14
C VAL A 62 10.98 -8.16 -1.69
N ILE A 63 9.76 -7.66 -1.59
CA ILE A 63 9.37 -6.33 -2.05
C ILE A 63 9.20 -5.43 -0.83
N GLU A 64 9.81 -4.26 -0.85
CA GLU A 64 9.60 -3.22 0.15
C GLU A 64 8.75 -2.12 -0.48
N ILE A 65 7.63 -1.79 0.15
CA ILE A 65 6.74 -0.72 -0.28
C ILE A 65 6.75 0.37 0.78
N LYS A 66 7.05 1.59 0.37
CA LYS A 66 7.00 2.76 1.24
C LYS A 66 5.78 3.60 0.88
N LEU A 67 4.93 3.84 1.87
CA LEU A 67 3.77 4.72 1.76
C LEU A 67 3.95 5.88 2.74
N SER A 68 3.92 7.11 2.24
CA SER A 68 4.05 8.32 3.07
C SER A 68 2.83 9.19 2.90
N VAL A 69 2.30 9.72 4.00
CA VAL A 69 1.15 10.61 4.02
C VAL A 69 1.49 11.86 4.82
N GLU A 70 1.21 13.02 4.24
CA GLU A 70 1.41 14.30 4.92
C GLU A 70 0.43 14.46 6.07
N GLY A 71 0.95 14.91 7.22
CA GLY A 71 0.11 15.13 8.41
C GLY A 71 -1.00 16.14 8.21
N SER A 72 -0.83 17.09 7.29
CA SER A 72 -1.87 18.06 6.95
C SER A 72 -3.14 17.42 6.41
N ASN A 73 -3.05 16.23 5.81
CA ASN A 73 -4.20 15.49 5.29
C ASN A 73 -4.86 14.58 6.34
N ILE A 74 -4.21 14.38 7.46
CA ILE A 74 -4.67 13.46 8.52
C ILE A 74 -4.65 14.12 9.90
N THR A 75 -4.69 15.44 9.95
CA THR A 75 -4.62 16.21 11.21
C THR A 75 -5.72 15.79 12.17
N GLY A 76 -5.34 15.48 13.40
CA GLY A 76 -6.26 15.08 14.46
C GLY A 76 -6.82 13.67 14.31
N LYS A 77 -6.39 12.92 13.31
CA LYS A 77 -6.89 11.56 13.05
C LYS A 77 -5.94 10.51 13.60
N VAL A 78 -6.51 9.39 14.04
CA VAL A 78 -5.75 8.21 14.45
C VAL A 78 -5.90 7.17 13.35
N ILE A 79 -4.79 6.78 12.74
CA ILE A 79 -4.78 5.86 11.61
C ILE A 79 -4.66 4.42 12.14
N ARG A 80 -5.54 3.53 11.68
CA ARG A 80 -5.62 2.14 12.14
C ARG A 80 -5.52 1.12 11.02
N GLU A 81 -5.48 1.55 9.78
CA GLU A 81 -5.39 0.64 8.64
C GLU A 81 -4.66 1.33 7.49
N ALA A 82 -4.07 0.53 6.62
CA ALA A 82 -3.47 1.00 5.39
C ALA A 82 -3.68 -0.02 4.29
N SER A 83 -3.85 0.43 3.05
CA SER A 83 -3.95 -0.42 1.88
C SER A 83 -2.79 -0.15 0.94
N PHE A 84 -2.34 -1.22 0.31
CA PHE A 84 -1.28 -1.20 -0.70
C PHE A 84 -1.86 -1.82 -1.95
N GLY A 85 -1.91 -1.07 -3.02
CA GLY A 85 -2.54 -1.48 -4.25
C GLY A 85 -1.66 -1.30 -5.46
N ALA A 86 -2.17 -1.74 -6.59
CA ALA A 86 -1.55 -1.59 -7.89
C ALA A 86 -2.63 -1.39 -8.95
N ASP A 87 -2.21 -0.88 -10.09
CA ASP A 87 -3.05 -0.66 -11.24
C ASP A 87 -2.41 -1.38 -12.42
N ASP A 88 -3.10 -2.37 -12.97
CA ASP A 88 -2.57 -3.18 -14.06
C ASP A 88 -2.77 -2.56 -15.45
N SER A 89 -3.32 -1.35 -15.53
CA SER A 89 -3.39 -0.61 -16.78
C SER A 89 -2.03 -0.12 -17.28
N GLY A 90 -1.06 0.01 -16.36
CA GLY A 90 0.35 0.32 -16.67
C GLY A 90 0.67 1.80 -16.83
N ASP A 91 -0.08 2.52 -17.62
CA ASP A 91 0.31 3.88 -18.03
C ASP A 91 -0.40 4.99 -17.27
N SER A 92 -1.58 4.76 -16.77
CA SER A 92 -2.37 5.77 -16.08
C SER A 92 -3.25 5.14 -15.03
N PHE A 93 -3.60 5.92 -14.02
CA PHE A 93 -4.52 5.47 -13.00
C PHE A 93 -5.90 5.23 -13.62
N ASP A 94 -6.41 4.04 -13.41
CA ASP A 94 -7.75 3.62 -13.84
C ASP A 94 -8.38 2.85 -12.68
N ASP A 95 -9.39 3.44 -12.06
CA ASP A 95 -10.05 2.83 -10.89
C ASP A 95 -10.60 1.44 -11.19
N ALA A 96 -11.00 1.17 -12.43
CA ALA A 96 -11.52 -0.14 -12.82
C ALA A 96 -10.42 -1.22 -12.88
N ALA A 97 -9.17 -0.81 -13.12
CA ALA A 97 -8.02 -1.73 -13.20
C ALA A 97 -7.26 -1.80 -11.87
N ALA A 98 -7.46 -0.84 -10.98
CA ALA A 98 -6.78 -0.81 -9.68
C ALA A 98 -7.30 -1.90 -8.76
N PHE A 99 -6.41 -2.48 -7.98
CA PHE A 99 -6.76 -3.53 -7.03
C PHE A 99 -5.87 -3.44 -5.79
N MET A 100 -6.39 -3.98 -4.68
CA MET A 100 -5.66 -4.01 -3.42
C MET A 100 -4.79 -5.27 -3.36
N LEU A 101 -3.46 -5.07 -3.22
CA LEU A 101 -2.51 -6.16 -3.03
C LEU A 101 -2.50 -6.66 -1.59
N SER A 102 -2.54 -5.73 -0.65
CA SER A 102 -2.42 -6.06 0.77
C SER A 102 -3.11 -4.99 1.60
N ARG A 103 -3.61 -5.42 2.73
CA ARG A 103 -4.16 -4.55 3.75
C ARG A 103 -3.55 -4.90 5.09
N VAL A 104 -3.14 -3.88 5.86
CA VAL A 104 -2.63 -4.06 7.21
C VAL A 104 -3.47 -3.28 8.21
N ASN A 105 -3.69 -3.87 9.37
CA ASN A 105 -4.35 -3.26 10.50
C ASN A 105 -3.36 -3.07 11.64
N PHE A 106 -3.49 -1.99 12.38
CA PHE A 106 -2.64 -1.74 13.54
C PHE A 106 -3.44 -1.02 14.62
N GLU A 107 -2.88 -0.94 15.84
CA GLU A 107 -3.62 -0.45 17.02
C GLU A 107 -3.99 1.03 16.94
N GLY A 108 -3.31 1.77 16.13
CA GLY A 108 -3.56 3.19 15.97
C GLY A 108 -2.29 3.99 16.11
N VAL A 109 -2.09 4.91 15.17
CA VAL A 109 -0.96 5.82 15.15
C VAL A 109 -1.52 7.24 15.01
N GLY A 110 -1.07 8.13 15.85
CA GLY A 110 -1.56 9.50 15.89
C GLY A 110 -2.16 9.85 17.27
N PRO A 111 -2.94 10.94 17.39
CA PRO A 111 -3.30 11.88 16.32
C PRO A 111 -2.11 12.65 15.76
N PHE A 112 -2.23 13.11 14.52
CA PHE A 112 -1.17 13.81 13.82
C PHE A 112 -1.37 15.33 13.84
N ALA A 113 -0.26 16.06 13.94
CA ALA A 113 -0.23 17.49 13.69
C ALA A 113 0.05 17.75 12.20
N SER A 114 -0.28 18.95 11.72
CA SER A 114 -0.14 19.29 10.30
C SER A 114 1.31 19.27 9.79
N ASN A 115 2.30 19.40 10.70
CA ASN A 115 3.72 19.37 10.35
C ASN A 115 4.37 18.00 10.52
N GLU A 116 3.58 16.97 10.84
CA GLU A 116 4.05 15.60 10.96
C GLU A 116 3.85 14.86 9.65
N GLN A 117 4.44 13.67 9.56
CA GLN A 117 4.30 12.79 8.41
C GLN A 117 4.17 11.36 8.89
N LEU A 118 3.25 10.61 8.28
CA LEU A 118 3.12 9.19 8.51
C LEU A 118 3.91 8.45 7.43
N GLU A 119 4.78 7.54 7.84
CA GLU A 119 5.48 6.65 6.93
C GLU A 119 5.21 5.20 7.31
N ILE A 120 4.81 4.40 6.34
CA ILE A 120 4.55 2.97 6.53
C ILE A 120 5.43 2.19 5.55
N PHE A 121 6.15 1.21 6.07
CA PHE A 121 6.95 0.30 5.27
C PHE A 121 6.31 -1.08 5.33
N LEU A 122 6.00 -1.64 4.19
CA LEU A 122 5.47 -3.00 4.07
C LEU A 122 6.50 -3.87 3.38
N MET A 123 6.79 -5.03 3.96
CA MET A 123 7.64 -6.05 3.34
C MET A 123 6.75 -7.19 2.87
N LEU A 124 6.77 -7.48 1.58
CA LEU A 124 6.06 -8.59 0.98
C LEU A 124 7.07 -9.61 0.48
N GLU A 125 6.92 -10.85 0.91
CA GLU A 125 7.74 -11.95 0.41
C GLU A 125 6.91 -12.84 -0.50
N VAL A 126 7.44 -13.11 -1.70
CA VAL A 126 6.83 -14.06 -2.64
C VAL A 126 7.38 -15.45 -2.35
N GLU A 127 6.52 -16.31 -1.84
CA GLU A 127 6.87 -17.68 -1.45
C GLU A 127 6.43 -18.75 -2.45
#